data_cc244587ece02e7ec09ad6eb4c247903
#
_entry.id   cc244587ece02e7ec09ad6eb4c247903
#
_cell.length_a   1.000
_cell.length_b   1.000
_cell.length_c   1.000
_cell.angle_alpha   90.00
_cell.angle_beta   90.00
_cell.angle_gamma   90.00
#
_symmetry.space_group_name_H-M   'P 1'
#
loop_
_entity.id
_entity.type
_entity.pdbx_description
1 polymer ?
#
loop_
_entity_poly.entity_id
_entity_poly.type
_entity_poly.pdbx_seq_one_letter_code
_entity_poly.pdbx_strand_id
1 'polypeptide(L)'
;MYHLKYLTIMSLNYSIAMMGNPLKKEEPKKAYAKAQTNGELSLKELSTLIASKCTVHQADVSAVLIATTECMLEGLKAGKQVNFGDLGAFRLQINSGGAPSADLFTSDYIKGVNIQFVPGEELQVIFQGLKFNLVPTRAAQAAVIKAQKAGKTTVDISGKNGSSDSES
;
A
#
# COMPACT_ATOMS: atom_id res chain seq x y z
N MET A 1 -36.52 -16.64 -9.59
CA MET A 1 -35.66 -16.41 -8.40
C MET A 1 -34.43 -15.67 -8.88
N TYR A 2 -34.44 -14.33 -8.82
CA TYR A 2 -33.42 -13.49 -9.41
C TYR A 2 -32.23 -13.41 -8.45
N HIS A 3 -31.10 -14.01 -8.87
CA HIS A 3 -29.81 -13.79 -8.21
C HIS A 3 -29.40 -12.33 -8.46
N LEU A 4 -29.60 -11.49 -7.47
CA LEU A 4 -29.02 -10.14 -7.44
C LEU A 4 -27.52 -10.32 -7.34
N LYS A 5 -26.81 -10.32 -8.48
CA LYS A 5 -25.38 -10.17 -8.50
C LYS A 5 -25.07 -8.80 -7.89
N TYR A 6 -24.62 -8.81 -6.66
CA TYR A 6 -23.91 -7.65 -6.11
C TYR A 6 -22.72 -7.40 -7.00
N LEU A 7 -22.88 -6.53 -7.99
CA LEU A 7 -21.74 -5.88 -8.64
C LEU A 7 -21.09 -5.04 -7.54
N THR A 8 -20.13 -5.63 -6.86
CA THR A 8 -19.24 -4.87 -5.98
C THR A 8 -18.57 -3.86 -6.90
N ILE A 9 -18.99 -2.60 -6.82
CA ILE A 9 -18.37 -1.52 -7.58
C ILE A 9 -16.95 -1.42 -7.04
N MET A 10 -15.99 -1.97 -7.77
CA MET A 10 -14.58 -1.88 -7.43
C MET A 10 -14.18 -0.41 -7.55
N SER A 11 -14.11 0.28 -6.42
CA SER A 11 -13.71 1.68 -6.36
C SER A 11 -12.51 1.83 -5.44
N LEU A 12 -11.52 2.55 -5.91
CA LEU A 12 -10.39 2.98 -5.10
C LEU A 12 -10.69 4.33 -4.48
N ASN A 13 -10.73 4.39 -3.16
CA ASN A 13 -10.86 5.66 -2.45
C ASN A 13 -9.54 6.45 -2.54
N TYR A 14 -9.65 7.74 -2.78
CA TYR A 14 -8.50 8.62 -2.76
C TYR A 14 -8.83 9.94 -2.06
N SER A 15 -7.81 10.58 -1.50
CA SER A 15 -7.89 11.94 -0.97
C SER A 15 -6.87 12.83 -1.67
N ILE A 16 -7.09 14.15 -1.63
CA ILE A 16 -6.17 15.12 -2.21
C ILE A 16 -5.22 15.61 -1.12
N ALA A 17 -3.92 15.61 -1.42
CA ALA A 17 -2.88 16.17 -0.56
C ALA A 17 -2.06 17.21 -1.30
N MET A 18 -1.85 18.38 -0.68
CA MET A 18 -0.96 19.41 -1.20
C MET A 18 0.49 19.05 -0.88
N MET A 19 1.30 18.84 -1.90
CA MET A 19 2.72 18.46 -1.76
C MET A 19 3.61 19.47 -2.48
N GLY A 20 4.67 19.91 -1.80
CA GLY A 20 5.73 20.73 -2.40
C GLY A 20 6.83 19.87 -3.01
N ASN A 21 7.55 20.41 -3.96
CA ASN A 21 8.75 19.78 -4.50
C ASN A 21 9.89 19.92 -3.48
N PRO A 22 10.46 18.82 -2.94
CA PRO A 22 11.54 18.91 -1.96
C PRO A 22 12.83 19.54 -2.53
N LEU A 23 13.03 19.44 -3.85
CA LEU A 23 14.19 20.00 -4.54
C LEU A 23 14.03 21.49 -4.91
N LYS A 24 12.78 21.97 -5.00
CA LYS A 24 12.43 23.33 -5.39
C LYS A 24 11.40 23.89 -4.42
N LYS A 25 11.86 24.31 -3.25
CA LYS A 25 11.00 24.78 -2.15
C LYS A 25 10.20 26.05 -2.49
N GLU A 26 10.64 26.82 -3.48
CA GLU A 26 10.03 28.07 -3.95
C GLU A 26 8.81 27.82 -4.87
N GLU A 27 8.69 26.63 -5.45
CA GLU A 27 7.55 26.30 -6.30
C GLU A 27 6.26 26.15 -5.46
N PRO A 28 5.10 26.61 -5.97
CA PRO A 28 3.83 26.43 -5.27
C PRO A 28 3.53 24.94 -5.10
N LYS A 29 2.93 24.59 -3.95
CA LYS A 29 2.47 23.23 -3.69
C LYS A 29 1.44 22.81 -4.72
N LYS A 30 1.56 21.58 -5.23
CA LYS A 30 0.61 20.98 -6.18
C LYS A 30 -0.28 19.95 -5.47
N ALA A 31 -1.49 19.79 -5.97
CA ALA A 31 -2.42 18.80 -5.46
C ALA A 31 -2.13 17.42 -6.08
N TYR A 32 -1.99 16.39 -5.24
CA TYR A 32 -1.77 15.02 -5.65
C TYR A 32 -2.81 14.11 -5.03
N ALA A 33 -3.28 13.13 -5.79
CA ALA A 33 -4.14 12.08 -5.27
C ALA A 33 -3.31 11.10 -4.44
N LYS A 34 -3.84 10.74 -3.25
CA LYS A 34 -3.31 9.68 -2.39
C LYS A 34 -4.37 8.61 -2.21
N ALA A 35 -4.05 7.37 -2.54
CA ALA A 35 -4.91 6.23 -2.29
C ALA A 35 -5.26 6.12 -0.80
N GLN A 36 -6.53 5.83 -0.52
CA GLN A 36 -7.04 5.58 0.83
C GLN A 36 -7.49 4.14 0.92
N THR A 37 -6.84 3.37 1.80
CA THR A 37 -7.17 1.97 2.03
C THR A 37 -8.55 1.85 2.70
N ASN A 38 -9.39 0.99 2.19
CA ASN A 38 -10.71 0.71 2.72
C ASN A 38 -10.73 -0.65 3.45
N GLY A 39 -10.01 -0.72 4.56
CA GLY A 39 -9.88 -1.95 5.35
C GLY A 39 -8.70 -2.82 4.94
N GLU A 40 -8.62 -3.98 5.57
CA GLU A 40 -7.59 -5.00 5.37
C GLU A 40 -8.26 -6.35 5.15
N LEU A 41 -7.80 -7.10 4.18
CA LEU A 41 -8.16 -8.50 4.01
C LEU A 41 -7.14 -9.34 4.78
N SER A 42 -7.55 -9.85 5.94
CA SER A 42 -6.67 -10.64 6.81
C SER A 42 -6.33 -12.00 6.19
N LEU A 43 -5.23 -12.63 6.64
CA LEU A 43 -4.86 -13.97 6.21
C LEU A 43 -6.01 -14.98 6.41
N LYS A 44 -6.73 -14.86 7.52
CA LYS A 44 -7.90 -15.73 7.83
C LYS A 44 -9.01 -15.54 6.81
N GLU A 45 -9.36 -14.30 6.47
CA GLU A 45 -10.40 -14.01 5.47
C GLU A 45 -9.95 -14.45 4.08
N LEU A 46 -8.68 -14.19 3.71
CA LEU A 46 -8.11 -14.66 2.45
C LEU A 46 -8.17 -16.18 2.34
N SER A 47 -7.79 -16.92 3.40
CA SER A 47 -7.86 -18.38 3.43
C SER A 47 -9.29 -18.89 3.28
N THR A 48 -10.27 -18.22 3.91
CA THR A 48 -11.68 -18.54 3.76
C THR A 48 -12.17 -18.33 2.33
N LEU A 49 -11.78 -17.22 1.70
CA LEU A 49 -12.14 -16.93 0.32
C LEU A 49 -11.53 -17.93 -0.66
N ILE A 50 -10.28 -18.33 -0.46
CA ILE A 50 -9.62 -19.34 -1.29
C ILE A 50 -10.34 -20.69 -1.12
N ALA A 51 -10.58 -21.12 0.12
CA ALA A 51 -11.29 -22.38 0.41
C ALA A 51 -12.71 -22.43 -0.20
N SER A 52 -13.38 -21.29 -0.35
CA SER A 52 -14.68 -21.22 -1.03
C SER A 52 -14.60 -21.43 -2.55
N LYS A 53 -13.43 -21.27 -3.15
CA LYS A 53 -13.18 -21.38 -4.60
C LYS A 53 -12.53 -22.69 -5.03
N CYS A 54 -12.06 -23.50 -4.06
CA CYS A 54 -11.39 -24.76 -4.32
C CYS A 54 -11.86 -25.82 -3.29
N THR A 55 -11.43 -27.06 -3.45
CA THR A 55 -11.79 -28.17 -2.57
C THR A 55 -10.87 -28.31 -1.34
N VAL A 56 -9.96 -27.38 -1.15
CA VAL A 56 -8.96 -27.39 -0.06
C VAL A 56 -9.55 -26.78 1.20
N HIS A 57 -9.31 -27.39 2.37
CA HIS A 57 -9.79 -26.87 3.64
C HIS A 57 -9.06 -25.56 4.04
N GLN A 58 -9.75 -24.66 4.73
CA GLN A 58 -9.19 -23.36 5.15
C GLN A 58 -7.88 -23.48 5.93
N ALA A 59 -7.77 -24.50 6.80
CA ALA A 59 -6.54 -24.73 7.58
C ALA A 59 -5.35 -25.07 6.68
N ASP A 60 -5.57 -25.91 5.65
CA ASP A 60 -4.53 -26.31 4.70
C ASP A 60 -4.10 -25.11 3.86
N VAL A 61 -5.04 -24.26 3.43
CA VAL A 61 -4.71 -23.01 2.72
C VAL A 61 -3.83 -22.11 3.59
N SER A 62 -4.15 -21.96 4.88
CA SER A 62 -3.36 -21.16 5.81
C SER A 62 -1.95 -21.72 5.96
N ALA A 63 -1.82 -23.05 6.10
CA ALA A 63 -0.52 -23.71 6.21
C ALA A 63 0.33 -23.53 4.93
N VAL A 64 -0.28 -23.66 3.75
CA VAL A 64 0.39 -23.44 2.46
C VAL A 64 0.88 -21.99 2.33
N LEU A 65 0.08 -21.00 2.70
CA LEU A 65 0.48 -19.59 2.62
C LEU A 65 1.64 -19.26 3.56
N ILE A 66 1.67 -19.86 4.76
CA ILE A 66 2.79 -19.71 5.70
C ILE A 66 4.05 -20.34 5.11
N ALA A 67 3.98 -21.61 4.68
CA ALA A 67 5.10 -22.31 4.07
C ALA A 67 5.64 -21.61 2.81
N THR A 68 4.74 -21.02 2.01
CA THR A 68 5.11 -20.21 0.85
C THR A 68 6.01 -19.03 1.25
N THR A 69 5.71 -18.37 2.36
CA THR A 69 6.52 -17.24 2.86
C THR A 69 7.92 -17.71 3.25
N GLU A 70 8.02 -18.86 3.90
CA GLU A 70 9.31 -19.46 4.29
C GLU A 70 10.16 -19.83 3.07
N CYS A 71 9.59 -20.56 2.10
CA CYS A 71 10.26 -20.91 0.85
C CYS A 71 10.68 -19.68 0.03
N MET A 72 9.84 -18.64 0.02
CA MET A 72 10.18 -17.37 -0.64
C MET A 72 11.39 -16.71 0.02
N LEU A 73 11.43 -16.68 1.35
CA LEU A 73 12.55 -16.10 2.09
C LEU A 73 13.87 -16.84 1.78
N GLU A 74 13.85 -18.17 1.75
CA GLU A 74 15.01 -18.99 1.39
C GLU A 74 15.48 -18.71 -0.04
N GLY A 75 14.54 -18.69 -1.00
CA GLY A 75 14.85 -18.40 -2.39
C GLY A 75 15.48 -17.01 -2.58
N LEU A 76 14.92 -15.99 -1.94
CA LEU A 76 15.43 -14.62 -2.01
C LEU A 76 16.82 -14.50 -1.34
N LYS A 77 17.04 -15.14 -0.19
CA LYS A 77 18.37 -15.18 0.48
C LYS A 77 19.42 -15.85 -0.38
N ALA A 78 19.03 -16.84 -1.18
CA ALA A 78 19.91 -17.49 -2.16
C ALA A 78 20.16 -16.64 -3.42
N GLY A 79 19.69 -15.37 -3.46
CA GLY A 79 19.85 -14.47 -4.60
C GLY A 79 18.94 -14.79 -5.79
N LYS A 80 17.95 -15.66 -5.61
CA LYS A 80 17.02 -16.06 -6.68
C LYS A 80 15.86 -15.08 -6.78
N GLN A 81 15.32 -14.94 -7.98
CA GLN A 81 13.99 -14.38 -8.19
C GLN A 81 12.96 -15.49 -7.92
N VAL A 82 11.96 -15.19 -7.11
CA VAL A 82 10.86 -16.12 -6.82
C VAL A 82 9.67 -15.74 -7.70
N ASN A 83 9.27 -16.65 -8.59
CA ASN A 83 8.17 -16.44 -9.54
C ASN A 83 6.92 -17.18 -9.09
N PHE A 84 5.79 -16.49 -9.05
CA PHE A 84 4.46 -17.01 -8.72
C PHE A 84 3.52 -17.05 -9.94
N GLY A 85 4.06 -17.24 -11.14
CA GLY A 85 3.25 -17.27 -12.37
C GLY A 85 2.52 -15.94 -12.60
N ASP A 86 1.22 -16.00 -12.83
CA ASP A 86 0.36 -14.85 -13.18
C ASP A 86 0.26 -13.80 -12.05
N LEU A 87 0.54 -14.18 -10.81
CA LEU A 87 0.62 -13.23 -9.71
C LEU A 87 1.80 -12.26 -9.91
N GLY A 88 2.94 -12.75 -10.38
CA GLY A 88 4.15 -11.95 -10.57
C GLY A 88 5.37 -12.54 -9.90
N ALA A 89 6.39 -11.73 -9.72
CA ALA A 89 7.68 -12.18 -9.20
C ALA A 89 8.22 -11.25 -8.11
N PHE A 90 8.95 -11.83 -7.17
CA PHE A 90 9.69 -11.14 -6.12
C PHE A 90 11.19 -11.27 -6.36
N ARG A 91 11.91 -10.17 -6.22
CA ARG A 91 13.38 -10.13 -6.34
C ARG A 91 13.97 -9.16 -5.34
N LEU A 92 15.26 -9.36 -5.03
CA LEU A 92 16.00 -8.41 -4.23
C LEU A 92 16.52 -7.27 -5.11
N GLN A 93 16.44 -6.06 -4.58
CA GLN A 93 17.03 -4.86 -5.14
C GLN A 93 18.03 -4.28 -4.14
N ILE A 94 19.27 -4.06 -4.57
CA ILE A 94 20.31 -3.46 -3.74
C ILE A 94 20.17 -1.94 -3.78
N ASN A 95 20.26 -1.33 -2.60
CA ASN A 95 20.43 0.11 -2.45
C ASN A 95 21.89 0.37 -2.04
N SER A 96 22.63 1.13 -2.85
CA SER A 96 24.04 1.44 -2.61
C SER A 96 24.34 2.92 -2.72
N GLY A 97 25.40 3.37 -2.05
CA GLY A 97 26.06 4.62 -2.34
C GLY A 97 26.93 4.50 -3.61
N GLY A 98 27.31 5.64 -4.17
CA GLY A 98 28.30 5.69 -5.27
C GLY A 98 29.73 5.63 -4.74
N ALA A 99 30.61 4.87 -5.41
CA ALA A 99 32.05 4.95 -5.23
C ALA A 99 32.68 5.84 -6.33
N PRO A 100 33.87 6.41 -6.11
CA PRO A 100 34.55 7.24 -7.12
C PRO A 100 34.89 6.49 -8.42
N SER A 101 35.15 5.18 -8.34
CA SER A 101 35.39 4.30 -9.50
C SER A 101 34.92 2.88 -9.20
N ALA A 102 34.79 2.06 -10.24
CA ALA A 102 34.40 0.65 -10.11
C ALA A 102 35.39 -0.16 -9.26
N ASP A 103 36.70 0.11 -9.42
CA ASP A 103 37.78 -0.58 -8.71
C ASP A 103 37.81 -0.27 -7.21
N LEU A 104 37.22 0.86 -6.80
CA LEU A 104 37.11 1.29 -5.40
C LEU A 104 35.77 0.87 -4.77
N PHE A 105 34.89 0.24 -5.52
CA PHE A 105 33.61 -0.19 -4.98
C PHE A 105 33.81 -1.43 -4.11
N THR A 106 33.41 -1.34 -2.84
CA THR A 106 33.37 -2.45 -1.89
C THR A 106 31.93 -2.69 -1.42
N SER A 107 31.69 -3.82 -0.76
CA SER A 107 30.40 -4.14 -0.15
C SER A 107 29.92 -3.11 0.88
N ASP A 108 30.83 -2.31 1.44
CA ASP A 108 30.51 -1.26 2.43
C ASP A 108 29.68 -0.12 1.84
N TYR A 109 29.72 0.04 0.50
CA TYR A 109 28.84 0.98 -0.19
C TYR A 109 27.39 0.49 -0.27
N ILE A 110 27.11 -0.80 0.03
CA ILE A 110 25.76 -1.35 0.05
C ILE A 110 25.08 -0.91 1.35
N LYS A 111 24.05 -0.06 1.22
CA LYS A 111 23.31 0.52 2.35
C LYS A 111 22.14 -0.35 2.81
N GLY A 112 21.67 -1.26 1.94
CA GLY A 112 20.57 -2.14 2.26
C GLY A 112 20.01 -2.86 1.04
N VAL A 113 19.04 -3.73 1.32
CA VAL A 113 18.35 -4.55 0.33
C VAL A 113 16.85 -4.37 0.51
N ASN A 114 16.13 -4.18 -0.59
CA ASN A 114 14.68 -4.10 -0.63
C ASN A 114 14.11 -5.28 -1.41
N ILE A 115 12.92 -5.73 -1.02
CA ILE A 115 12.16 -6.69 -1.80
C ILE A 115 11.35 -5.91 -2.82
N GLN A 116 11.56 -6.16 -4.10
CA GLN A 116 10.79 -5.61 -5.20
C GLN A 116 9.80 -6.65 -5.69
N PHE A 117 8.52 -6.27 -5.76
CA PHE A 117 7.49 -7.04 -6.42
C PHE A 117 7.31 -6.52 -7.86
N VAL A 118 7.31 -7.45 -8.81
CA VAL A 118 7.00 -7.19 -10.22
C VAL A 118 5.69 -7.90 -10.52
N PRO A 119 4.58 -7.17 -10.72
CA PRO A 119 3.29 -7.78 -10.95
C PRO A 119 3.25 -8.56 -12.27
N GLY A 120 2.55 -9.68 -12.25
CA GLY A 120 2.23 -10.45 -13.45
C GLY A 120 1.18 -9.77 -14.32
N GLU A 121 0.93 -10.32 -15.51
CA GLU A 121 0.06 -9.70 -16.50
C GLU A 121 -1.37 -9.48 -16.00
N GLU A 122 -1.93 -10.44 -15.26
CA GLU A 122 -3.29 -10.31 -14.70
C GLU A 122 -3.41 -9.17 -13.68
N LEU A 123 -2.36 -8.89 -12.90
CA LEU A 123 -2.36 -7.79 -11.96
C LEU A 123 -2.09 -6.43 -12.62
N GLN A 124 -1.43 -6.41 -13.77
CA GLN A 124 -1.17 -5.15 -14.51
C GLN A 124 -2.46 -4.54 -15.06
N VAL A 125 -3.47 -5.33 -15.33
CA VAL A 125 -4.76 -4.85 -15.84
C VAL A 125 -5.69 -4.30 -14.77
N ILE A 126 -5.26 -4.27 -13.49
CA ILE A 126 -6.08 -3.82 -12.34
C ILE A 126 -6.66 -2.40 -12.54
N PHE A 127 -5.96 -1.56 -13.30
CA PHE A 127 -6.42 -0.21 -13.60
C PHE A 127 -7.66 -0.19 -14.51
N GLN A 128 -7.88 -1.25 -15.30
CA GLN A 128 -9.01 -1.35 -16.20
C GLN A 128 -10.31 -1.55 -15.41
N GLY A 129 -11.28 -0.66 -15.62
CA GLY A 129 -12.57 -0.72 -14.92
C GLY A 129 -12.58 -0.26 -13.48
N LEU A 130 -11.43 0.18 -12.92
CA LEU A 130 -11.35 0.73 -11.58
C LEU A 130 -11.99 2.13 -11.54
N LYS A 131 -12.97 2.31 -10.65
CA LYS A 131 -13.56 3.62 -10.39
C LYS A 131 -12.84 4.31 -9.23
N PHE A 132 -12.79 5.63 -9.28
CA PHE A 132 -12.14 6.44 -8.25
C PHE A 132 -13.19 7.20 -7.45
N ASN A 133 -13.12 7.13 -6.11
CA ASN A 133 -14.04 7.81 -5.22
C ASN A 133 -13.26 8.77 -4.31
N LEU A 134 -13.58 10.06 -4.39
CA LEU A 134 -12.97 11.09 -3.55
C LEU A 134 -13.52 10.98 -2.13
N VAL A 135 -12.63 10.83 -1.15
CA VAL A 135 -12.98 10.78 0.27
C VAL A 135 -12.16 11.82 1.06
N PRO A 136 -12.67 12.28 2.22
CA PRO A 136 -11.89 13.15 3.10
C PRO A 136 -10.58 12.49 3.54
N THR A 137 -9.55 13.30 3.82
CA THR A 137 -8.29 12.81 4.39
C THR A 137 -8.52 12.13 5.73
N ARG A 138 -7.63 11.20 6.12
CA ARG A 138 -7.69 10.54 7.44
C ARG A 138 -7.69 11.54 8.60
N ALA A 139 -6.95 12.64 8.48
CA ALA A 139 -6.94 13.70 9.47
C ALA A 139 -8.32 14.38 9.59
N ALA A 140 -8.98 14.68 8.46
CA ALA A 140 -10.32 15.25 8.44
C ALA A 140 -11.35 14.26 9.03
N GLN A 141 -11.28 12.99 8.67
CA GLN A 141 -12.15 11.95 9.24
C GLN A 141 -11.97 11.81 10.76
N ALA A 142 -10.73 11.80 11.25
CA ALA A 142 -10.43 11.74 12.68
C ALA A 142 -10.93 12.99 13.41
N ALA A 143 -10.82 14.18 12.82
CA ALA A 143 -11.33 15.42 13.37
C ALA A 143 -12.87 15.40 13.50
N VAL A 144 -13.56 14.87 12.50
CA VAL A 144 -15.03 14.70 12.54
C VAL A 144 -15.43 13.76 13.66
N ILE A 145 -14.80 12.59 13.77
CA ILE A 145 -15.09 11.62 14.84
C ILE A 145 -14.83 12.23 16.22
N LYS A 146 -13.72 12.97 16.38
CA LYS A 146 -13.40 13.66 17.66
C LYS A 146 -14.44 14.71 18.02
N ALA A 147 -14.89 15.49 17.05
CA ALA A 147 -15.93 16.51 17.26
C ALA A 147 -17.28 15.89 17.62
N GLN A 148 -17.68 14.81 16.94
CA GLN A 148 -18.90 14.06 17.27
C GLN A 148 -18.87 13.53 18.72
N LYS A 149 -17.73 12.94 19.14
CA LYS A 149 -17.56 12.48 20.53
C LYS A 149 -17.59 13.62 21.56
N ALA A 150 -17.24 14.84 21.14
CA ALA A 150 -17.28 16.04 21.98
C ALA A 150 -18.62 16.80 21.90
N GLY A 151 -19.62 16.26 21.20
CA GLY A 151 -20.94 16.89 21.03
C GLY A 151 -20.93 18.16 20.17
N LYS A 152 -19.86 18.39 19.38
CA LYS A 152 -19.75 19.55 18.49
C LYS A 152 -20.41 19.25 17.14
N THR A 153 -21.23 20.17 16.64
CA THR A 153 -21.95 20.05 15.36
C THR A 153 -21.13 20.55 14.16
N THR A 154 -20.05 21.29 14.40
CA THR A 154 -19.18 21.85 13.35
C THR A 154 -17.74 21.45 13.57
N VAL A 155 -17.04 21.12 12.47
CA VAL A 155 -15.62 20.77 12.47
C VAL A 155 -14.90 21.59 11.43
N ASP A 156 -13.85 22.29 11.84
CA ASP A 156 -12.94 22.94 10.90
C ASP A 156 -11.99 21.87 10.31
N ILE A 157 -12.16 21.55 9.05
CA ILE A 157 -11.35 20.60 8.29
C ILE A 157 -10.29 21.29 7.42
N SER A 158 -10.09 22.61 7.57
CA SER A 158 -9.20 23.44 6.74
C SER A 158 -7.71 23.18 6.97
N GLY A 159 -7.34 22.28 7.87
CA GLY A 159 -5.94 21.77 8.01
C GLY A 159 -4.90 22.83 8.42
N LYS A 160 -5.30 23.92 9.05
CA LYS A 160 -4.34 24.81 9.70
C LYS A 160 -3.76 24.08 10.92
N ASN A 161 -2.51 23.64 10.81
CA ASN A 161 -1.69 23.33 11.96
C ASN A 161 -1.63 24.60 12.82
N GLY A 162 -2.28 24.57 13.98
CA GLY A 162 -2.15 25.61 14.94
C GLY A 162 -0.69 25.72 15.40
N SER A 163 0.02 26.71 14.91
CA SER A 163 1.14 27.25 15.63
C SER A 163 0.59 27.88 16.88
N SER A 164 0.86 27.28 18.01
CA SER A 164 0.65 27.91 19.32
C SER A 164 1.66 29.04 19.47
N ASP A 165 1.26 30.23 19.10
CA ASP A 165 1.92 31.42 19.62
C ASP A 165 1.56 31.56 21.09
N SER A 166 2.49 31.20 21.94
CA SER A 166 2.48 31.62 23.35
C SER A 166 2.99 33.05 23.41
N GLU A 167 2.09 34.00 23.53
CA GLU A 167 2.44 35.34 24.00
C GLU A 167 2.40 35.38 25.52
N SER A 168 3.44 35.99 26.03
CA SER A 168 3.71 36.64 27.34
C SER A 168 4.31 35.82 28.41
#